data_a229da43979481ee2878c602b4932ec1
#
_entry.id   a229da43979481ee2878c602b4932ec1
#
_cell.length_a   1.000
_cell.length_b   1.000
_cell.length_c   1.000
_cell.angle_alpha   90.00
_cell.angle_beta   90.00
_cell.angle_gamma   90.00
#
_symmetry.space_group_name_H-M   'P 1'
#
loop_
_entity.id
_entity.type
_entity.pdbx_description
1 polymer ?
#
loop_
_entity_poly.entity_id
_entity_poly.type
_entity_poly.pdbx_seq_one_letter_code
_entity_poly.pdbx_strand_id
1 'polypeptide(L)'
;MKTYYQNHKDKENLAYAREMRRHMTPEESKLWFGFLKRYPIRFVRQKRIAGYIADFYCAKGKLIIEVDGIHHYTPKQREYDEERSKVLMDWGYAVFRVDNDWIKNNFYEVCKYIDEMVMERTGIDIRKL
;
A
#
# COMPACT_ATOMS: atom_id res chain seq x y z
N MET A 1 -0.25 -12.87 19.44
CA MET A 1 -1.67 -12.99 19.84
C MET A 1 -2.38 -11.65 19.65
N LYS A 2 -3.54 -11.65 19.02
CA LYS A 2 -4.29 -10.42 18.77
C LYS A 2 -5.05 -9.99 20.02
N THR A 3 -5.04 -8.68 20.30
CA THR A 3 -5.84 -8.10 21.38
C THR A 3 -7.32 -8.02 20.97
N TYR A 4 -8.21 -7.78 21.92
CA TYR A 4 -9.63 -7.52 21.65
C TYR A 4 -9.82 -6.38 20.65
N TYR A 5 -9.07 -5.28 20.81
CA TYR A 5 -9.11 -4.13 19.91
C TYR A 5 -8.71 -4.53 18.50
N GLN A 6 -7.65 -5.31 18.35
CA GLN A 6 -7.19 -5.77 17.04
C GLN A 6 -8.22 -6.68 16.36
N ASN A 7 -8.91 -7.54 17.12
CA ASN A 7 -9.96 -8.39 16.55
C ASN A 7 -11.15 -7.59 16.04
N HIS A 8 -11.58 -6.56 16.75
CA HIS A 8 -12.62 -5.65 16.30
C HIS A 8 -12.19 -4.89 15.06
N LYS A 9 -10.98 -4.36 15.08
CA LYS A 9 -10.41 -3.64 13.95
C LYS A 9 -10.32 -4.53 12.72
N ASP A 10 -9.97 -5.79 12.88
CA ASP A 10 -9.91 -6.77 11.80
C ASP A 10 -11.26 -6.96 11.12
N LYS A 11 -12.35 -7.04 11.88
CA LYS A 11 -13.70 -7.21 11.32
C LYS A 11 -14.14 -5.97 10.55
N GLU A 12 -13.92 -4.79 11.11
CA GLU A 12 -14.22 -3.52 10.46
C GLU A 12 -13.40 -3.37 9.17
N ASN A 13 -12.11 -3.70 9.22
CA ASN A 13 -11.23 -3.61 8.06
C ASN A 13 -11.60 -4.59 6.96
N LEU A 14 -12.12 -5.77 7.29
CA LEU A 14 -12.57 -6.73 6.29
C LEU A 14 -13.76 -6.19 5.50
N ALA A 15 -14.74 -5.60 6.19
CA ALA A 15 -15.90 -4.98 5.54
C ALA A 15 -15.45 -3.77 4.69
N TYR A 16 -14.57 -2.94 5.21
CA TYR A 16 -14.00 -1.79 4.50
C TYR A 16 -13.23 -2.25 3.25
N ALA A 17 -12.42 -3.29 3.35
CA ALA A 17 -11.67 -3.82 2.22
C ALA A 17 -12.58 -4.31 1.09
N ARG A 18 -13.70 -4.96 1.43
CA ARG A 18 -14.69 -5.40 0.44
C ARG A 18 -15.32 -4.22 -0.27
N GLU A 19 -15.64 -3.16 0.47
CA GLU A 19 -16.19 -1.91 -0.07
C GLU A 19 -15.18 -1.26 -1.02
N MET A 20 -13.93 -1.11 -0.59
CA MET A 20 -12.86 -0.45 -1.36
C MET A 20 -12.49 -1.21 -2.63
N ARG A 21 -12.62 -2.54 -2.66
CA ARG A 21 -12.37 -3.31 -3.87
C ARG A 21 -13.34 -2.97 -5.00
N ARG A 22 -14.52 -2.46 -4.65
CA ARG A 22 -15.53 -2.04 -5.64
C ARG A 22 -15.30 -0.61 -6.13
N HIS A 23 -14.63 0.20 -5.32
CA HIS A 23 -14.52 1.66 -5.54
C HIS A 23 -13.07 2.11 -5.41
N MET A 24 -12.34 1.97 -6.51
CA MET A 24 -11.00 2.56 -6.59
C MET A 24 -11.10 4.03 -6.94
N THR A 25 -10.22 4.85 -6.34
CA THR A 25 -10.08 6.23 -6.80
C THR A 25 -9.46 6.25 -8.21
N PRO A 26 -9.59 7.36 -8.95
CA PRO A 26 -8.95 7.46 -10.28
C PRO A 26 -7.44 7.21 -10.24
N GLU A 27 -6.75 7.70 -9.22
CA GLU A 27 -5.31 7.54 -9.06
C GLU A 27 -4.94 6.09 -8.73
N GLU A 28 -5.69 5.43 -7.86
CA GLU A 28 -5.51 4.01 -7.59
C GLU A 28 -5.73 3.18 -8.85
N SER A 29 -6.78 3.49 -9.62
CA SER A 29 -7.07 2.82 -10.89
C SER A 29 -5.94 3.01 -11.90
N LYS A 30 -5.40 4.21 -11.99
CA LYS A 30 -4.28 4.52 -12.88
C LYS A 30 -3.05 3.69 -12.52
N LEU A 31 -2.72 3.63 -11.24
CA LEU A 31 -1.55 2.87 -10.78
C LEU A 31 -1.76 1.37 -10.97
N TRP A 32 -2.94 0.87 -10.66
CA TRP A 32 -3.24 -0.55 -10.78
C TRP A 32 -3.30 -1.02 -12.24
N PHE A 33 -4.21 -0.45 -13.03
CA PHE A 33 -4.41 -0.88 -14.41
C PHE A 33 -3.27 -0.45 -15.34
N GLY A 34 -2.65 0.69 -15.05
CA GLY A 34 -1.57 1.22 -15.86
C GLY A 34 -0.20 0.62 -15.55
N PHE A 35 -0.04 -0.04 -14.40
CA PHE A 35 1.29 -0.49 -14.00
C PHE A 35 1.28 -1.79 -13.17
N LEU A 36 0.66 -1.79 -12.00
CA LEU A 36 0.84 -2.86 -11.02
C LEU A 36 0.18 -4.18 -11.42
N LYS A 37 -0.96 -4.14 -12.10
CA LYS A 37 -1.70 -5.34 -12.48
C LYS A 37 -0.87 -6.30 -13.33
N ARG A 38 -0.02 -5.75 -14.20
CA ARG A 38 0.83 -6.52 -15.12
C ARG A 38 2.30 -6.54 -14.69
N TYR A 39 2.57 -6.15 -13.47
CA TYR A 39 3.93 -6.12 -12.97
C TYR A 39 4.52 -7.53 -12.95
N PRO A 40 5.79 -7.73 -13.38
CA PRO A 40 6.42 -9.07 -13.43
C PRO A 40 6.47 -9.79 -12.10
N ILE A 41 6.54 -9.04 -10.99
CA ILE A 41 6.44 -9.60 -9.64
C ILE A 41 5.06 -9.25 -9.11
N ARG A 42 4.33 -10.25 -8.62
CA ARG A 42 2.92 -10.09 -8.28
C ARG A 42 2.64 -9.02 -7.24
N PHE A 43 1.73 -8.11 -7.57
CA PHE A 43 1.05 -7.21 -6.64
C PHE A 43 -0.41 -7.62 -6.50
N VAL A 44 -0.96 -7.42 -5.31
CA VAL A 44 -2.39 -7.59 -5.04
C VAL A 44 -2.95 -6.30 -4.48
N ARG A 45 -4.26 -6.11 -4.58
CA ARG A 45 -4.94 -4.91 -4.08
C ARG A 45 -5.62 -5.19 -2.76
N GLN A 46 -5.74 -4.14 -1.95
CA GLN A 46 -6.55 -4.14 -0.72
C GLN A 46 -6.26 -5.35 0.16
N LYS A 47 -4.97 -5.54 0.43
CA LYS A 47 -4.51 -6.66 1.26
C LYS A 47 -4.56 -6.28 2.73
N ARG A 48 -5.20 -7.12 3.52
CA ARG A 48 -5.21 -6.97 4.96
C ARG A 48 -3.91 -7.51 5.55
N ILE A 49 -3.17 -6.63 6.25
CA ILE A 49 -1.89 -6.96 6.85
C ILE A 49 -1.88 -6.40 8.28
N ALA A 50 -1.64 -7.24 9.27
CA ALA A 50 -1.53 -6.84 10.68
C ALA A 50 -2.74 -6.01 11.17
N GLY A 51 -3.94 -6.31 10.67
CA GLY A 51 -5.15 -5.56 11.02
C GLY A 51 -5.34 -4.26 10.26
N TYR A 52 -4.43 -3.93 9.34
CA TYR A 52 -4.53 -2.76 8.47
C TYR A 52 -4.81 -3.19 7.03
N ILE A 53 -5.28 -2.27 6.20
CA ILE A 53 -5.52 -2.53 4.79
C ILE A 53 -4.48 -1.79 3.97
N ALA A 54 -3.68 -2.55 3.22
CA ALA A 54 -2.73 -2.00 2.26
C ALA A 54 -3.41 -1.82 0.91
N ASP A 55 -3.25 -0.65 0.30
CA ASP A 55 -3.84 -0.40 -1.02
C ASP A 55 -3.29 -1.38 -2.05
N PHE A 56 -1.97 -1.54 -2.09
CA PHE A 56 -1.29 -2.50 -2.93
C PHE A 56 -0.18 -3.20 -2.16
N TYR A 57 0.02 -4.47 -2.43
CA TYR A 57 0.99 -5.28 -1.69
C TYR A 57 1.73 -6.24 -2.60
N CYS A 58 3.06 -6.27 -2.46
CA CYS A 58 3.93 -7.25 -3.08
C CYS A 58 4.51 -8.16 -2.00
N ALA A 59 4.03 -9.39 -1.95
CA ALA A 59 4.43 -10.35 -0.91
C ALA A 59 5.93 -10.69 -0.96
N LYS A 60 6.46 -10.84 -2.16
CA LYS A 60 7.86 -11.22 -2.35
C LYS A 60 8.83 -10.20 -1.75
N GLY A 61 8.52 -8.92 -1.84
CA GLY A 61 9.33 -7.86 -1.26
C GLY A 61 8.86 -7.38 0.09
N LYS A 62 7.74 -7.88 0.60
CA LYS A 62 7.05 -7.34 1.77
C LYS A 62 6.88 -5.82 1.62
N LEU A 63 6.49 -5.40 0.41
CA LEU A 63 6.36 -4.00 0.04
C LEU A 63 4.90 -3.61 -0.04
N ILE A 64 4.54 -2.60 0.75
CA ILE A 64 3.21 -2.00 0.78
C ILE A 64 3.28 -0.67 0.04
N ILE A 65 2.31 -0.42 -0.84
CA ILE A 65 2.15 0.88 -1.51
C ILE A 65 0.82 1.46 -1.08
N GLU A 66 0.86 2.68 -0.57
CA GLU A 66 -0.31 3.43 -0.12
C GLU A 66 -0.49 4.67 -0.98
N VAL A 67 -1.70 4.86 -1.48
CA VAL A 67 -2.06 6.06 -2.25
C VAL A 67 -2.78 7.02 -1.32
N ASP A 68 -2.16 8.17 -1.05
CA ASP A 68 -2.70 9.16 -0.13
C ASP A 68 -3.42 10.27 -0.89
N GLY A 69 -4.68 10.49 -0.53
CA GLY A 69 -5.42 11.67 -0.97
C GLY A 69 -5.01 12.90 -0.18
N ILE A 70 -5.75 14.00 -0.41
CA ILE A 70 -5.60 15.20 0.41
C ILE A 70 -6.27 14.92 1.76
N HIS A 71 -5.45 14.79 2.80
CA HIS A 71 -5.95 14.52 4.14
C HIS A 71 -5.74 15.70 5.04
N HIS A 72 -6.80 16.13 5.70
CA HIS A 72 -6.67 17.00 6.86
C HIS A 72 -6.41 16.10 8.06
N TYR A 73 -5.14 15.89 8.37
CA TYR A 73 -4.77 15.05 9.49
C TYR A 73 -5.14 15.68 10.82
N THR A 74 -6.06 15.04 11.54
CA THR A 74 -6.28 15.35 12.95
C THR A 74 -5.12 14.76 13.76
N PRO A 75 -4.87 15.26 14.99
CA PRO A 75 -3.86 14.64 15.87
C PRO A 75 -4.08 13.13 16.08
N LYS A 76 -5.33 12.68 16.16
CA LYS A 76 -5.66 11.26 16.29
C LYS A 76 -5.26 10.45 15.06
N GLN A 77 -5.49 11.00 13.87
CA GLN A 77 -5.11 10.32 12.62
C GLN A 77 -3.61 10.21 12.47
N ARG A 78 -2.86 11.25 12.86
CA ARG A 78 -1.39 11.21 12.87
C ARG A 78 -0.86 10.13 13.82
N GLU A 79 -1.40 10.08 15.02
CA GLU A 79 -1.03 9.08 16.02
C GLU A 79 -1.30 7.68 15.52
N TYR A 80 -2.47 7.46 14.92
CA TYR A 80 -2.84 6.18 14.33
C TYR A 80 -1.87 5.78 13.21
N ASP A 81 -1.53 6.71 12.32
CA ASP A 81 -0.63 6.44 11.20
C ASP A 81 0.80 6.15 11.67
N GLU A 82 1.27 6.86 12.68
CA GLU A 82 2.60 6.61 13.27
C GLU A 82 2.66 5.23 13.92
N GLU A 83 1.64 4.86 14.68
CA GLU A 83 1.54 3.55 15.31
C GLU A 83 1.49 2.44 14.26
N ARG A 84 0.68 2.63 13.22
CA ARG A 84 0.57 1.70 12.10
C ARG A 84 1.92 1.50 11.41
N SER A 85 2.60 2.59 11.08
CA SER A 85 3.91 2.53 10.42
C SER A 85 4.92 1.80 11.26
N LYS A 86 4.93 2.05 12.56
CA LYS A 86 5.84 1.38 13.49
C LYS A 86 5.60 -0.13 13.54
N VAL A 87 4.34 -0.54 13.67
CA VAL A 87 3.97 -1.96 13.69
C VAL A 87 4.41 -2.66 12.40
N LEU A 88 4.14 -2.04 11.26
CA LEU A 88 4.49 -2.62 9.97
C LEU A 88 6.01 -2.72 9.79
N MET A 89 6.75 -1.69 10.18
CA MET A 89 8.22 -1.72 10.12
C MET A 89 8.81 -2.77 11.04
N ASP A 90 8.29 -2.89 12.26
CA ASP A 90 8.74 -3.90 13.22
C ASP A 90 8.54 -5.33 12.69
N TRP A 91 7.52 -5.53 11.86
CA TRP A 91 7.23 -6.82 11.25
C TRP A 91 7.97 -7.04 9.91
N GLY A 92 8.82 -6.11 9.53
CA GLY A 92 9.68 -6.25 8.35
C GLY A 92 9.07 -5.78 7.04
N TYR A 93 7.95 -5.05 7.09
CA TYR A 93 7.34 -4.47 5.89
C TYR A 93 7.96 -3.13 5.54
N ALA A 94 8.12 -2.88 4.24
CA ALA A 94 8.43 -1.55 3.73
C ALA A 94 7.13 -0.89 3.26
N VAL A 95 6.96 0.38 3.55
CA VAL A 95 5.77 1.14 3.17
C VAL A 95 6.19 2.31 2.29
N PHE A 96 5.67 2.36 1.07
CA PHE A 96 5.84 3.47 0.16
C PHE A 96 4.53 4.24 0.07
N ARG A 97 4.53 5.49 0.54
CA ARG A 97 3.38 6.37 0.45
C ARG A 97 3.56 7.33 -0.71
N VAL A 98 2.59 7.35 -1.60
CA VAL A 98 2.61 8.23 -2.76
C VAL A 98 1.32 9.03 -2.79
N ASP A 99 1.42 10.36 -2.97
CA ASP A 99 0.23 11.19 -3.01
C ASP A 99 -0.44 11.14 -4.39
N ASN A 100 -1.73 11.46 -4.42
CA ASN A 100 -2.53 11.46 -5.64
C ASN A 100 -1.95 12.38 -6.71
N ASP A 101 -1.48 13.55 -6.32
CA ASP A 101 -0.93 14.52 -7.27
C ASP A 101 0.31 14.00 -7.97
N TRP A 102 1.15 13.27 -7.26
CA TRP A 102 2.34 12.67 -7.85
C TRP A 102 1.99 11.60 -8.87
N ILE A 103 1.02 10.74 -8.57
CA ILE A 103 0.52 9.76 -9.52
C ILE A 103 -0.06 10.45 -10.75
N LYS A 104 -0.84 11.51 -10.53
CA LYS A 104 -1.50 12.24 -11.61
C LYS A 104 -0.51 12.96 -12.53
N ASN A 105 0.50 13.61 -11.96
CA ASN A 105 1.38 14.51 -12.70
C ASN A 105 2.77 13.96 -12.98
N ASN A 106 3.21 12.92 -12.27
CA ASN A 106 4.55 12.35 -12.37
C ASN A 106 4.49 10.82 -12.35
N PHE A 107 3.59 10.25 -13.12
CA PHE A 107 3.33 8.81 -13.12
C PHE A 107 4.58 7.99 -13.47
N TYR A 108 5.34 8.43 -14.45
CA TYR A 108 6.55 7.73 -14.85
C TYR A 108 7.55 7.63 -13.70
N GLU A 109 7.76 8.73 -12.97
CA GLU A 109 8.66 8.77 -11.82
C GLU A 109 8.17 7.85 -10.69
N VAL A 110 6.86 7.81 -10.46
CA VAL A 110 6.28 6.91 -9.46
C VAL A 110 6.58 5.45 -9.82
N CYS A 111 6.37 5.07 -11.07
CA CYS A 111 6.67 3.72 -11.55
C CYS A 111 8.15 3.38 -11.40
N LYS A 112 9.02 4.33 -11.71
CA LYS A 112 10.46 4.17 -11.57
C LYS A 112 10.87 3.95 -10.12
N TYR A 113 10.29 4.70 -9.19
CA TYR A 113 10.52 4.51 -7.76
C TYR A 113 10.08 3.13 -7.28
N ILE A 114 8.93 2.67 -7.77
CA ILE A 114 8.44 1.33 -7.43
C ILE A 114 9.42 0.26 -7.92
N ASP A 115 9.92 0.39 -9.16
CA ASP A 115 10.92 -0.54 -9.69
C ASP A 115 12.17 -0.59 -8.81
N GLU A 116 12.66 0.56 -8.38
CA GLU A 116 13.84 0.66 -7.51
C GLU A 116 13.58 0.00 -6.15
N MET A 117 12.42 0.23 -5.57
CA MET A 117 12.05 -0.37 -4.29
C MET A 117 11.88 -1.89 -4.40
N VAL A 118 11.29 -2.36 -5.48
CA VAL A 118 11.15 -3.81 -5.73
C VAL A 118 12.53 -4.45 -5.85
N MET A 119 13.44 -3.84 -6.58
CA MET A 119 14.81 -4.33 -6.71
C MET A 119 15.51 -4.39 -5.36
N GLU A 120 15.39 -3.33 -4.56
CA GLU A 120 15.98 -3.29 -3.22
C GLU A 120 15.42 -4.37 -2.30
N ARG A 121 14.11 -4.60 -2.36
CA ARG A 121 13.44 -5.55 -1.47
C ARG A 121 13.57 -7.00 -1.91
N THR A 122 13.62 -7.27 -3.21
CA THR A 122 13.62 -8.65 -3.75
C THR A 122 14.96 -9.08 -4.35
N GLY A 123 15.83 -8.13 -4.66
CA GLY A 123 17.06 -8.40 -5.42
C GLY A 123 16.84 -8.61 -6.91
N ILE A 124 15.61 -8.45 -7.40
CA ILE A 124 15.26 -8.67 -8.80
C ILE A 124 15.12 -7.34 -9.52
N ASP A 125 15.93 -7.16 -10.57
CA ASP A 125 15.79 -6.02 -11.47
C ASP A 125 14.84 -6.41 -12.62
N ILE A 126 13.62 -5.90 -12.58
CA ILE A 126 12.60 -6.25 -13.58
C ILE A 126 12.95 -5.77 -14.98
N ARG A 127 13.84 -4.78 -15.09
CA ARG A 127 14.30 -4.28 -16.39
C ARG A 127 15.19 -5.29 -17.14
N LYS A 128 15.66 -6.32 -16.43
CA LYS A 128 16.50 -7.38 -16.99
C LYS A 128 15.74 -8.68 -17.25
N LEU A 129 14.44 -8.67 -17.01
CA LEU A 129 13.60 -9.84 -17.25
C LEU A 129 13.20 -10.00 -18.71
#